data_5542ee74d02bda811801016b380e386e
#
_entry.id   5542ee74d02bda811801016b380e386e
#
_cell.length_a   1.000
_cell.length_b   1.000
_cell.length_c   1.000
_cell.angle_alpha   90.00
_cell.angle_beta   90.00
_cell.angle_gamma   90.00
#
_symmetry.space_group_name_H-M   'P 1'
#
loop_
_entity.id
_entity.type
_entity.pdbx_description
1 polymer ?
#
loop_
_entity_poly.entity_id
_entity_poly.type
_entity_poly.pdbx_seq_one_letter_code
_entity_poly.pdbx_strand_id
1 'polypeptide(L)'
;METYTKRVRDSILPLSVADTLPKAFEEWRFTGHTHDHEEPHETCQLCGQEGLRYHFEIQNRFTNHSLDVGSHCILQFNVAVYENGRRLTPADAKRQLEKLVQKMRLDSCIRALERLARAENSQILSGALKYYRTNKKLTPMQAFVVFWRLRRNRIDHDPSFFNVTLKKKRYMDDLAAMETSKVHYFWRALTPSQRKHAVTLGHTVPID
;
A
#
# COMPACT_ATOMS: atom_id res chain seq x y z
N MET A 1 22.49 -18.68 -9.89
CA MET A 1 22.86 -18.21 -8.54
C MET A 1 24.10 -17.31 -8.54
N GLU A 2 25.15 -17.67 -9.26
CA GLU A 2 26.42 -16.89 -9.36
C GLU A 2 26.22 -15.45 -9.88
N THR A 3 25.39 -15.26 -10.89
CA THR A 3 25.07 -13.95 -11.48
C THR A 3 24.36 -12.99 -10.51
N TYR A 4 23.44 -13.48 -9.66
CA TYR A 4 22.72 -12.67 -8.70
C TYR A 4 23.64 -12.14 -7.59
N THR A 5 24.43 -13.02 -6.96
CA THR A 5 25.38 -12.66 -5.91
C THR A 5 26.48 -11.72 -6.43
N LYS A 6 26.93 -11.92 -7.66
CA LYS A 6 27.89 -11.04 -8.32
C LYS A 6 27.31 -9.63 -8.49
N ARG A 7 26.08 -9.50 -9.04
CA ARG A 7 25.41 -8.21 -9.23
C ARG A 7 25.24 -7.45 -7.92
N VAL A 8 24.79 -8.13 -6.87
CA VAL A 8 24.66 -7.54 -5.52
C VAL A 8 26.02 -7.03 -5.01
N ARG A 9 27.07 -7.82 -5.17
CA ARG A 9 28.43 -7.42 -4.79
C ARG A 9 28.88 -6.17 -5.54
N ASP A 10 28.73 -6.18 -6.86
CA ASP A 10 29.17 -5.11 -7.75
C ASP A 10 28.37 -3.80 -7.50
N SER A 11 27.14 -3.90 -6.99
CA SER A 11 26.31 -2.74 -6.66
C SER A 11 26.62 -2.14 -5.29
N ILE A 12 26.89 -2.96 -4.25
CA ILE A 12 26.96 -2.46 -2.87
C ILE A 12 28.38 -2.22 -2.36
N LEU A 13 29.37 -3.07 -2.73
CA LEU A 13 30.73 -2.93 -2.21
C LEU A 13 31.41 -1.62 -2.62
N PRO A 14 31.29 -1.13 -3.87
CA PRO A 14 31.90 0.15 -4.26
C PRO A 14 31.35 1.35 -3.49
N LEU A 15 30.14 1.20 -2.89
CA LEU A 15 29.44 2.23 -2.14
C LEU A 15 29.55 2.05 -0.62
N SER A 16 30.32 1.05 -0.18
CA SER A 16 30.52 0.70 1.23
C SER A 16 31.97 0.92 1.66
N VAL A 17 32.21 1.02 2.95
CA VAL A 17 33.56 1.03 3.51
C VAL A 17 34.10 -0.39 3.63
N ALA A 18 33.23 -1.34 3.97
CA ALA A 18 33.62 -2.75 4.12
C ALA A 18 33.83 -3.42 2.76
N ASP A 19 34.75 -4.37 2.74
CA ASP A 19 35.21 -5.14 1.58
C ASP A 19 34.48 -6.49 1.37
N THR A 20 33.60 -6.87 2.33
CA THR A 20 32.84 -8.13 2.30
C THR A 20 31.35 -7.88 2.42
N LEU A 21 30.54 -8.66 1.70
CA LEU A 21 29.08 -8.48 1.68
C LEU A 21 28.43 -8.45 3.07
N PRO A 22 28.71 -9.39 3.99
CA PRO A 22 28.07 -9.38 5.31
C PRO A 22 28.34 -8.08 6.08
N LYS A 23 29.61 -7.61 6.07
CA LYS A 23 29.99 -6.37 6.75
C LYS A 23 29.42 -5.12 6.04
N ALA A 24 29.43 -5.12 4.71
CA ALA A 24 28.86 -4.03 3.94
C ALA A 24 27.37 -3.83 4.28
N PHE A 25 26.56 -4.90 4.33
CA PHE A 25 25.14 -4.78 4.67
C PHE A 25 24.87 -4.25 6.10
N GLU A 26 25.80 -4.38 7.03
CA GLU A 26 25.71 -3.77 8.37
C GLU A 26 25.80 -2.24 8.34
N GLU A 27 26.37 -1.68 7.26
CA GLU A 27 26.47 -0.23 7.08
C GLU A 27 25.18 0.40 6.54
N TRP A 28 24.30 -0.39 5.91
CA TRP A 28 23.12 0.09 5.21
C TRP A 28 21.88 0.02 6.09
N ARG A 29 21.02 1.02 5.93
CA ARG A 29 19.73 1.11 6.63
C ARG A 29 18.65 1.58 5.67
N PHE A 30 17.43 1.13 5.87
CA PHE A 30 16.25 1.72 5.24
C PHE A 30 16.01 3.12 5.80
N THR A 31 15.85 4.11 4.93
CA THR A 31 15.68 5.53 5.32
C THR A 31 14.26 5.88 5.74
N GLY A 32 13.29 5.04 5.39
CA GLY A 32 11.86 5.35 5.51
C GLY A 32 11.27 5.94 4.24
N HIS A 33 12.10 6.34 3.27
CA HIS A 33 11.62 6.86 1.99
C HIS A 33 11.19 5.71 1.08
N THR A 34 10.02 5.89 0.46
CA THR A 34 9.45 4.93 -0.47
C THR A 34 8.90 5.64 -1.70
N HIS A 35 8.97 4.98 -2.85
CA HIS A 35 8.41 5.51 -4.08
C HIS A 35 7.45 4.50 -4.72
N ASP A 36 6.27 4.96 -5.15
CA ASP A 36 5.30 4.22 -5.96
C ASP A 36 5.32 4.79 -7.38
N HIS A 37 5.85 4.03 -8.32
CA HIS A 37 5.97 4.40 -9.74
C HIS A 37 4.65 4.23 -10.50
N GLU A 38 3.57 3.86 -9.81
CA GLU A 38 2.23 3.57 -10.36
C GLU A 38 2.18 2.31 -11.24
N GLU A 39 3.23 2.00 -12.00
CA GLU A 39 3.35 0.82 -12.87
C GLU A 39 4.64 0.02 -12.57
N PRO A 40 4.66 -1.30 -12.87
CA PRO A 40 5.79 -2.17 -12.55
C PRO A 40 6.83 -2.21 -13.69
N HIS A 41 7.61 -1.14 -13.87
CA HIS A 41 8.64 -1.07 -14.92
C HIS A 41 10.04 -0.66 -14.41
N GLU A 42 10.17 -0.45 -13.12
CA GLU A 42 11.45 -0.05 -12.52
C GLU A 42 12.34 -1.26 -12.19
N THR A 43 13.62 -0.97 -11.93
CA THR A 43 14.64 -1.99 -11.67
C THR A 43 15.28 -1.77 -10.31
N CYS A 44 15.43 -2.83 -9.52
CA CYS A 44 16.17 -2.80 -8.26
C CYS A 44 17.66 -2.48 -8.48
N GLN A 45 18.15 -1.38 -7.94
CA GLN A 45 19.54 -0.97 -8.10
C GLN A 45 20.55 -1.92 -7.41
N LEU A 46 20.09 -2.75 -6.46
CA LEU A 46 20.95 -3.71 -5.76
C LEU A 46 21.09 -5.03 -6.51
N CYS A 47 19.99 -5.65 -6.92
CA CYS A 47 20.01 -7.01 -7.51
C CYS A 47 19.66 -7.04 -9.00
N GLY A 48 19.19 -5.91 -9.56
CA GLY A 48 18.78 -5.81 -10.95
C GLY A 48 17.47 -6.54 -11.29
N GLN A 49 16.64 -6.86 -10.29
CA GLN A 49 15.28 -7.37 -10.53
C GLN A 49 14.47 -6.29 -11.24
N GLU A 50 13.95 -6.61 -12.40
CA GLU A 50 13.07 -5.75 -13.18
C GLU A 50 11.59 -5.91 -12.76
N GLY A 51 10.74 -4.99 -13.23
CA GLY A 51 9.31 -5.04 -13.00
C GLY A 51 8.91 -4.61 -11.59
N LEU A 52 9.67 -3.75 -10.94
CA LEU A 52 9.30 -3.20 -9.64
C LEU A 52 8.37 -1.99 -9.81
N ARG A 53 7.30 -1.99 -9.03
CA ARG A 53 6.42 -0.82 -8.85
C ARG A 53 6.85 0.03 -7.65
N TYR A 54 7.40 -0.61 -6.60
CA TYR A 54 7.71 0.06 -5.34
C TYR A 54 9.20 0.02 -5.06
N HIS A 55 9.77 1.20 -4.85
CA HIS A 55 11.13 1.34 -4.36
C HIS A 55 11.18 1.76 -2.90
N PHE A 56 12.20 1.31 -2.23
CA PHE A 56 12.56 1.59 -0.85
C PHE A 56 13.99 2.08 -0.85
N GLU A 57 14.22 3.30 -0.38
CA GLU A 57 15.55 3.87 -0.31
C GLU A 57 16.33 3.26 0.86
N ILE A 58 17.47 2.67 0.55
CA ILE A 58 18.45 2.29 1.57
C ILE A 58 19.67 3.21 1.47
N GLN A 59 20.27 3.56 2.60
CA GLN A 59 21.41 4.46 2.68
C GLN A 59 22.53 3.88 3.54
N ASN A 60 23.76 4.01 3.05
CA ASN A 60 24.96 3.71 3.82
C ASN A 60 25.23 4.84 4.83
N ARG A 61 25.37 4.48 6.12
CA ARG A 61 25.56 5.44 7.21
C ARG A 61 26.95 6.09 7.27
N PHE A 62 27.94 5.54 6.55
CA PHE A 62 29.31 6.04 6.53
C PHE A 62 29.63 6.83 5.27
N THR A 63 29.19 6.33 4.12
CA THR A 63 29.49 6.96 2.81
C THR A 63 28.36 7.87 2.33
N ASN A 64 27.16 7.82 2.94
CA ASN A 64 25.95 8.54 2.54
C ASN A 64 25.41 8.18 1.14
N HIS A 65 25.97 7.17 0.47
CA HIS A 65 25.38 6.68 -0.77
C HIS A 65 24.00 6.06 -0.52
N SER A 66 23.09 6.21 -1.49
CA SER A 66 21.75 5.65 -1.45
C SER A 66 21.51 4.72 -2.64
N LEU A 67 20.65 3.72 -2.46
CA LEU A 67 20.15 2.82 -3.50
C LEU A 67 18.64 2.67 -3.36
N ASP A 68 17.95 2.64 -4.51
CA ASP A 68 16.53 2.31 -4.60
C ASP A 68 16.35 0.81 -4.86
N VAL A 69 15.76 0.11 -3.89
CA VAL A 69 15.69 -1.35 -3.89
C VAL A 69 14.26 -1.86 -3.70
N GLY A 70 14.02 -3.12 -4.10
CA GLY A 70 12.78 -3.81 -3.76
C GLY A 70 12.76 -4.24 -2.28
N SER A 71 11.57 -4.31 -1.67
CA SER A 71 11.38 -4.78 -0.29
C SER A 71 11.98 -6.17 -0.02
N HIS A 72 11.99 -7.04 -1.03
CA HIS A 72 12.60 -8.36 -0.94
C HIS A 72 14.09 -8.29 -0.61
N CYS A 73 14.85 -7.39 -1.24
CA CYS A 73 16.27 -7.21 -0.96
C CYS A 73 16.55 -6.73 0.47
N ILE A 74 15.71 -5.83 1.00
CA ILE A 74 15.83 -5.38 2.40
C ILE A 74 15.75 -6.58 3.36
N LEU A 75 14.76 -7.45 3.14
CA LEU A 75 14.52 -8.62 3.98
C LEU A 75 15.60 -9.71 3.79
N GLN A 76 15.95 -9.99 2.55
CA GLN A 76 16.90 -11.04 2.20
C GLN A 76 18.31 -10.75 2.74
N PHE A 77 18.76 -9.49 2.65
CA PHE A 77 20.07 -9.07 3.12
C PHE A 77 20.06 -8.49 4.53
N ASN A 78 18.93 -8.60 5.24
CA ASN A 78 18.76 -8.12 6.61
C ASN A 78 19.20 -6.66 6.79
N VAL A 79 18.93 -5.82 5.78
CA VAL A 79 19.17 -4.37 5.86
C VAL A 79 18.42 -3.81 7.06
N ALA A 80 19.07 -2.97 7.85
CA ALA A 80 18.50 -2.47 9.10
C ALA A 80 17.27 -1.59 8.82
N VAL A 81 16.15 -1.95 9.45
CA VAL A 81 14.91 -1.17 9.48
C VAL A 81 14.69 -0.68 10.91
N TYR A 82 14.42 0.61 11.08
CA TYR A 82 14.23 1.22 12.38
C TYR A 82 12.81 1.78 12.54
N GLU A 83 12.27 1.68 13.75
CA GLU A 83 11.05 2.36 14.17
C GLU A 83 11.28 2.97 15.55
N ASN A 84 11.02 4.26 15.70
CA ASN A 84 11.24 5.00 16.94
C ASN A 84 12.67 4.83 17.52
N GLY A 85 13.69 4.79 16.65
CA GLY A 85 15.09 4.64 17.06
C GLY A 85 15.53 3.21 17.39
N ARG A 86 14.61 2.22 17.37
CA ARG A 86 14.89 0.82 17.64
C ARG A 86 14.96 0.03 16.32
N ARG A 87 16.02 -0.78 16.16
CA ARG A 87 16.10 -1.75 15.05
C ARG A 87 15.01 -2.80 15.21
N LEU A 88 14.26 -3.03 14.14
CA LEU A 88 13.21 -4.05 14.10
C LEU A 88 13.80 -5.45 13.91
N THR A 89 13.09 -6.45 14.41
CA THR A 89 13.34 -7.85 14.06
C THR A 89 12.99 -8.08 12.58
N PRO A 90 13.53 -9.13 11.92
CA PRO A 90 13.16 -9.45 10.53
C PRO A 90 11.64 -9.59 10.31
N ALA A 91 10.93 -10.18 11.28
CA ALA A 91 9.48 -10.34 11.22
C ALA A 91 8.73 -8.99 11.32
N ASP A 92 9.21 -8.09 12.20
CA ASP A 92 8.63 -6.76 12.34
C ASP A 92 8.96 -5.88 11.12
N ALA A 93 10.19 -5.96 10.61
CA ALA A 93 10.61 -5.28 9.39
C ALA A 93 9.72 -5.69 8.20
N LYS A 94 9.46 -6.99 8.03
CA LYS A 94 8.55 -7.49 6.99
C LYS A 94 7.16 -6.87 7.15
N ARG A 95 6.58 -6.90 8.34
CA ARG A 95 5.26 -6.30 8.61
C ARG A 95 5.24 -4.79 8.33
N GLN A 96 6.32 -4.09 8.67
CA GLN A 96 6.45 -2.66 8.42
C GLN A 96 6.49 -2.35 6.91
N LEU A 97 7.30 -3.08 6.15
CA LEU A 97 7.39 -2.92 4.69
C LEU A 97 6.06 -3.24 4.00
N GLU A 98 5.37 -4.30 4.42
CA GLU A 98 4.03 -4.65 3.92
C GLU A 98 3.01 -3.52 4.18
N LYS A 99 3.01 -2.91 5.38
CA LYS A 99 2.17 -1.75 5.69
C LYS A 99 2.50 -0.54 4.80
N LEU A 100 3.78 -0.31 4.51
CA LEU A 100 4.18 0.78 3.60
C LEU A 100 3.68 0.54 2.18
N VAL A 101 3.77 -0.69 1.66
CA VAL A 101 3.20 -1.06 0.35
C VAL A 101 1.69 -0.83 0.34
N GLN A 102 0.97 -1.28 1.37
CA GLN A 102 -0.47 -1.07 1.48
C GLN A 102 -0.83 0.43 1.48
N LYS A 103 -0.06 1.22 2.23
CA LYS A 103 -0.24 2.69 2.25
C LYS A 103 0.01 3.31 0.88
N MET A 104 1.10 2.95 0.20
CA MET A 104 1.39 3.45 -1.15
C MET A 104 0.29 3.10 -2.16
N ARG A 105 -0.20 1.85 -2.15
CA ARG A 105 -1.32 1.43 -3.00
C ARG A 105 -2.59 2.24 -2.72
N LEU A 106 -2.91 2.46 -1.45
CA LEU A 106 -4.06 3.27 -1.06
C LEU A 106 -3.90 4.73 -1.50
N ASP A 107 -2.74 5.33 -1.27
CA ASP A 107 -2.45 6.71 -1.67
C ASP A 107 -2.51 6.89 -3.19
N SER A 108 -1.98 5.92 -3.96
CA SER A 108 -2.07 5.91 -5.43
C SER A 108 -3.52 5.82 -5.90
N CYS A 109 -4.31 4.94 -5.29
CA CYS A 109 -5.73 4.80 -5.56
C CYS A 109 -6.49 6.11 -5.30
N ILE A 110 -6.22 6.79 -4.18
CA ILE A 110 -6.83 8.09 -3.85
C ILE A 110 -6.42 9.17 -4.86
N ARG A 111 -5.15 9.23 -5.26
CA ARG A 111 -4.69 10.18 -6.30
C ARG A 111 -5.40 9.95 -7.63
N ALA A 112 -5.56 8.69 -8.04
CA ALA A 112 -6.28 8.34 -9.27
C ALA A 112 -7.75 8.77 -9.21
N LEU A 113 -8.44 8.54 -8.08
CA LEU A 113 -9.82 9.01 -7.86
C LEU A 113 -9.92 10.53 -7.88
N GLU A 114 -8.92 11.25 -7.38
CA GLU A 114 -8.91 12.72 -7.39
C GLU A 114 -8.71 13.27 -8.80
N ARG A 115 -7.84 12.63 -9.60
CA ARG A 115 -7.72 12.95 -11.04
C ARG A 115 -9.05 12.75 -11.76
N LEU A 116 -9.71 11.61 -11.50
CA LEU A 116 -11.01 11.29 -12.07
C LEU A 116 -12.11 12.28 -11.64
N ALA A 117 -12.19 12.61 -10.35
CA ALA A 117 -13.17 13.55 -9.82
C ALA A 117 -13.06 14.94 -10.49
N ARG A 118 -11.83 15.38 -10.76
CA ARG A 118 -11.57 16.63 -11.48
C ARG A 118 -11.94 16.52 -12.96
N ALA A 119 -11.54 15.45 -13.62
CA ALA A 119 -11.83 15.24 -15.06
C ALA A 119 -13.33 15.14 -15.35
N GLU A 120 -14.11 14.52 -14.46
CA GLU A 120 -15.56 14.38 -14.59
C GLU A 120 -16.35 15.54 -13.95
N ASN A 121 -15.71 16.51 -13.32
CA ASN A 121 -16.34 17.57 -12.50
C ASN A 121 -17.35 16.98 -11.47
N SER A 122 -17.01 15.84 -10.88
CA SER A 122 -17.90 15.07 -10.02
C SER A 122 -17.88 15.56 -8.57
N GLN A 123 -18.89 16.37 -8.19
CA GLN A 123 -19.03 16.86 -6.81
C GLN A 123 -19.26 15.72 -5.81
N ILE A 124 -19.96 14.66 -6.19
CA ILE A 124 -20.25 13.51 -5.34
C ILE A 124 -18.95 12.78 -4.99
N LEU A 125 -18.11 12.51 -5.98
CA LEU A 125 -16.81 11.84 -5.77
C LEU A 125 -15.85 12.75 -4.98
N SER A 126 -15.79 14.03 -5.31
CA SER A 126 -14.98 15.03 -4.58
C SER A 126 -15.41 15.13 -3.11
N GLY A 127 -16.72 15.12 -2.84
CA GLY A 127 -17.28 15.12 -1.48
C GLY A 127 -16.90 13.85 -0.69
N ALA A 128 -16.98 12.68 -1.33
CA ALA A 128 -16.57 11.41 -0.72
C ALA A 128 -15.08 11.40 -0.37
N LEU A 129 -14.22 11.88 -1.27
CA LEU A 129 -12.77 11.98 -1.05
C LEU A 129 -12.42 12.99 0.05
N LYS A 130 -13.06 14.15 0.08
CA LYS A 130 -12.91 15.12 1.17
C LYS A 130 -13.28 14.52 2.52
N TYR A 131 -14.41 13.81 2.58
CA TYR A 131 -14.83 13.12 3.81
C TYR A 131 -13.83 12.05 4.23
N TYR A 132 -13.33 11.24 3.28
CA TYR A 132 -12.33 10.22 3.54
C TYR A 132 -11.00 10.80 4.07
N ARG A 133 -10.52 11.91 3.49
CA ARG A 133 -9.29 12.57 3.95
C ARG A 133 -9.37 12.97 5.42
N THR A 134 -10.53 13.48 5.85
CA THR A 134 -10.76 13.94 7.23
C THR A 134 -10.99 12.77 8.19
N ASN A 135 -11.81 11.80 7.79
CA ASN A 135 -12.31 10.77 8.70
C ASN A 135 -11.57 9.43 8.57
N LYS A 136 -10.78 9.23 7.51
CA LYS A 136 -10.13 7.95 7.13
C LYS A 136 -11.11 6.78 7.04
N LYS A 137 -12.37 7.09 6.74
CA LYS A 137 -13.50 6.15 6.62
C LYS A 137 -14.48 6.69 5.58
N LEU A 138 -15.25 5.78 4.98
CA LEU A 138 -16.34 6.12 4.06
C LEU A 138 -17.70 5.76 4.71
N THR A 139 -18.76 6.50 4.38
CA THR A 139 -20.12 6.03 4.65
C THR A 139 -20.49 4.95 3.62
N PRO A 140 -21.56 4.14 3.82
CA PRO A 140 -21.97 3.13 2.84
C PRO A 140 -22.19 3.70 1.43
N MET A 141 -22.91 4.83 1.33
CA MET A 141 -23.14 5.49 0.04
C MET A 141 -21.87 5.98 -0.63
N GLN A 142 -20.94 6.56 0.16
CA GLN A 142 -19.63 6.98 -0.35
C GLN A 142 -18.77 5.79 -0.77
N ALA A 143 -18.79 4.70 0.00
CA ALA A 143 -18.07 3.48 -0.34
C ALA A 143 -18.54 2.92 -1.68
N PHE A 144 -19.86 2.81 -1.89
CA PHE A 144 -20.39 2.39 -3.18
C PHE A 144 -19.90 3.28 -4.32
N VAL A 145 -20.03 4.61 -4.21
CA VAL A 145 -19.59 5.55 -5.25
C VAL A 145 -18.10 5.39 -5.55
N VAL A 146 -17.26 5.31 -4.53
CA VAL A 146 -15.80 5.17 -4.66
C VAL A 146 -15.44 3.85 -5.36
N PHE A 147 -15.93 2.71 -4.86
CA PHE A 147 -15.57 1.40 -5.40
C PHE A 147 -16.18 1.13 -6.78
N TRP A 148 -17.37 1.64 -7.05
CA TRP A 148 -17.94 1.60 -8.39
C TRP A 148 -17.07 2.36 -9.40
N ARG A 149 -16.56 3.56 -9.04
CA ARG A 149 -15.66 4.35 -9.90
C ARG A 149 -14.31 3.66 -10.11
N LEU A 150 -13.72 3.12 -9.06
CA LEU A 150 -12.46 2.37 -9.14
C LEU A 150 -12.60 1.20 -10.12
N ARG A 151 -13.63 0.39 -9.97
CA ARG A 151 -13.88 -0.77 -10.82
C ARG A 151 -14.18 -0.37 -12.27
N ARG A 152 -15.05 0.62 -12.47
CA ARG A 152 -15.43 1.10 -13.81
C ARG A 152 -14.23 1.64 -14.61
N ASN A 153 -13.31 2.30 -13.93
CA ASN A 153 -12.11 2.91 -14.54
C ASN A 153 -10.89 2.00 -14.48
N ARG A 154 -11.04 0.72 -14.08
CA ARG A 154 -9.96 -0.26 -13.98
C ARG A 154 -8.77 0.21 -13.14
N ILE A 155 -9.02 1.03 -12.13
CA ILE A 155 -8.00 1.50 -11.19
C ILE A 155 -7.68 0.36 -10.23
N ASP A 156 -6.39 0.01 -10.10
CA ASP A 156 -5.94 -1.02 -9.14
C ASP A 156 -6.29 -0.59 -7.71
N HIS A 157 -7.01 -1.46 -6.99
CA HIS A 157 -7.43 -1.22 -5.63
C HIS A 157 -7.72 -2.51 -4.88
N ASP A 158 -7.56 -2.46 -3.56
CA ASP A 158 -8.05 -3.49 -2.66
C ASP A 158 -9.04 -2.85 -1.66
N PRO A 159 -10.33 -3.22 -1.72
CA PRO A 159 -11.33 -2.68 -0.81
C PRO A 159 -10.98 -2.88 0.68
N SER A 160 -10.21 -3.91 1.03
CA SER A 160 -9.82 -4.17 2.43
C SER A 160 -8.92 -3.09 3.04
N PHE A 161 -8.27 -2.23 2.22
CA PHE A 161 -7.47 -1.11 2.70
C PHE A 161 -8.29 0.10 3.12
N PHE A 162 -9.58 0.10 2.77
CA PHE A 162 -10.51 1.14 3.16
C PHE A 162 -11.32 0.70 4.39
N ASN A 163 -11.85 1.68 5.11
CA ASN A 163 -12.73 1.44 6.23
C ASN A 163 -14.11 2.05 5.95
N VAL A 164 -15.18 1.32 6.26
CA VAL A 164 -16.55 1.82 6.22
C VAL A 164 -17.04 2.10 7.64
N THR A 165 -17.77 3.18 7.83
CA THR A 165 -18.35 3.54 9.14
C THR A 165 -19.85 3.31 9.16
N LEU A 166 -20.34 2.59 10.18
CA LEU A 166 -21.76 2.39 10.50
C LEU A 166 -22.14 3.02 11.85
N LYS A 167 -21.31 3.95 12.38
CA LYS A 167 -21.51 4.50 13.74
C LYS A 167 -22.80 5.30 13.92
N LYS A 168 -23.32 5.94 12.87
CA LYS A 168 -24.56 6.73 12.95
C LYS A 168 -25.73 5.90 12.45
N LYS A 169 -26.89 6.04 13.09
CA LYS A 169 -28.12 5.33 12.70
C LYS A 169 -28.39 5.48 11.20
N ARG A 170 -28.32 6.69 10.65
CA ARG A 170 -28.51 6.95 9.21
C ARG A 170 -27.60 6.10 8.30
N TYR A 171 -26.39 5.75 8.74
CA TYR A 171 -25.48 4.92 7.94
C TYR A 171 -25.89 3.44 7.95
N MET A 172 -26.50 3.00 9.04
CA MET A 172 -27.12 1.67 9.11
C MET A 172 -28.39 1.62 8.25
N ASP A 173 -29.20 2.68 8.30
CA ASP A 173 -30.41 2.82 7.49
C ASP A 173 -30.05 2.89 5.98
N ASP A 174 -28.99 3.66 5.61
CA ASP A 174 -28.45 3.70 4.24
C ASP A 174 -28.02 2.30 3.77
N LEU A 175 -27.30 1.55 4.63
CA LEU A 175 -26.88 0.18 4.29
C LEU A 175 -28.10 -0.73 4.10
N ALA A 176 -29.07 -0.67 5.00
CA ALA A 176 -30.28 -1.50 4.94
C ALA A 176 -31.13 -1.24 3.69
N ALA A 177 -31.22 0.02 3.26
CA ALA A 177 -31.98 0.42 2.07
C ALA A 177 -31.24 0.16 0.74
N MET A 178 -29.95 -0.19 0.80
CA MET A 178 -29.12 -0.37 -0.38
C MET A 178 -29.36 -1.73 -1.05
N GLU A 179 -29.37 -1.78 -2.37
CA GLU A 179 -29.39 -3.04 -3.10
C GLU A 179 -28.13 -3.88 -2.79
N THR A 180 -28.28 -5.18 -2.61
CA THR A 180 -27.17 -6.10 -2.31
C THR A 180 -26.03 -6.01 -3.32
N SER A 181 -26.35 -5.87 -4.61
CA SER A 181 -25.37 -5.66 -5.69
C SER A 181 -24.45 -4.46 -5.45
N LYS A 182 -24.96 -3.39 -4.87
CA LYS A 182 -24.19 -2.20 -4.51
C LYS A 182 -23.31 -2.44 -3.28
N VAL A 183 -23.80 -3.20 -2.31
CA VAL A 183 -23.04 -3.58 -1.10
C VAL A 183 -21.84 -4.48 -1.44
N HIS A 184 -21.99 -5.33 -2.45
CA HIS A 184 -20.91 -6.21 -2.93
C HIS A 184 -19.68 -5.43 -3.39
N TYR A 185 -19.80 -4.22 -3.93
CA TYR A 185 -18.64 -3.41 -4.34
C TYR A 185 -17.68 -3.11 -3.19
N PHE A 186 -18.19 -2.93 -1.98
CA PHE A 186 -17.37 -2.57 -0.81
C PHE A 186 -17.42 -3.63 0.31
N TRP A 187 -17.90 -4.83 0.02
CA TRP A 187 -18.02 -5.90 1.00
C TRP A 187 -16.72 -6.17 1.75
N ARG A 188 -15.59 -6.20 1.04
CA ARG A 188 -14.27 -6.43 1.64
C ARG A 188 -13.77 -5.28 2.51
N ALA A 189 -14.33 -4.09 2.37
CA ALA A 189 -14.06 -2.93 3.23
C ALA A 189 -14.85 -2.96 4.55
N LEU A 190 -15.86 -3.83 4.67
CA LEU A 190 -16.60 -4.05 5.91
C LEU A 190 -15.80 -4.95 6.86
N THR A 191 -15.82 -4.60 8.15
CA THR A 191 -15.27 -5.46 9.20
C THR A 191 -16.09 -6.76 9.32
N PRO A 192 -15.55 -7.85 9.93
CA PRO A 192 -16.33 -9.07 10.14
C PRO A 192 -17.67 -8.84 10.88
N SER A 193 -17.70 -7.96 11.89
CA SER A 193 -18.93 -7.59 12.59
C SER A 193 -19.93 -6.85 11.69
N GLN A 194 -19.43 -5.92 10.85
CA GLN A 194 -20.29 -5.20 9.90
C GLN A 194 -20.84 -6.12 8.80
N ARG A 195 -20.08 -7.11 8.35
CA ARG A 195 -20.57 -8.14 7.39
C ARG A 195 -21.68 -8.98 8.01
N LYS A 196 -21.50 -9.42 9.27
CA LYS A 196 -22.56 -10.14 9.99
C LYS A 196 -23.83 -9.28 10.06
N HIS A 197 -23.70 -7.99 10.41
CA HIS A 197 -24.82 -7.07 10.44
C HIS A 197 -25.46 -6.87 9.05
N ALA A 198 -24.67 -6.73 7.98
CA ALA A 198 -25.21 -6.64 6.62
C ALA A 198 -26.04 -7.89 6.25
N VAL A 199 -25.59 -9.08 6.65
CA VAL A 199 -26.37 -10.33 6.46
C VAL A 199 -27.69 -10.29 7.21
N THR A 200 -27.72 -9.80 8.46
CA THR A 200 -29.00 -9.64 9.21
C THR A 200 -29.95 -8.64 8.57
N LEU A 201 -29.44 -7.69 7.77
CA LEU A 201 -30.24 -6.75 6.98
C LEU A 201 -30.72 -7.34 5.63
N GLY A 202 -30.40 -8.60 5.33
CA GLY A 202 -30.81 -9.31 4.12
C GLY A 202 -29.82 -9.27 2.95
N HIS A 203 -28.61 -8.73 3.14
CA HIS A 203 -27.58 -8.77 2.12
C HIS A 203 -26.89 -10.15 2.08
N THR A 204 -26.60 -10.63 0.88
CA THR A 204 -25.85 -11.88 0.67
C THR A 204 -24.35 -11.63 0.60
N VAL A 205 -23.55 -12.66 0.94
CA VAL A 205 -22.10 -12.65 0.71
C VAL A 205 -21.84 -12.66 -0.80
N PRO A 206 -20.90 -11.85 -1.32
CA PRO A 206 -20.51 -11.95 -2.73
C PRO A 206 -20.04 -13.38 -3.06
N ILE A 207 -20.45 -13.87 -4.22
CA ILE A 207 -19.89 -15.08 -4.82
C ILE A 207 -18.66 -14.60 -5.62
N ASP A 208 -17.48 -15.08 -5.25
CA ASP A 208 -16.19 -14.76 -5.91
C ASP A 208 -16.15 -15.33 -7.34
#